data_fc263624f1e5e0b1fd62963feb562b86
#
_entry.id   fc263624f1e5e0b1fd62963feb562b86
#
_cell.length_a   1.000
_cell.length_b   1.000
_cell.length_c   1.000
_cell.angle_alpha   90.00
_cell.angle_beta   90.00
_cell.angle_gamma   90.00
#
_symmetry.space_group_name_H-M   'P 1'
#
loop_
_entity.id
_entity.type
_entity.pdbx_description
1 polymer ?
#
loop_
_entity_poly.entity_id
_entity_poly.type
_entity_poly.pdbx_seq_one_letter_code
_entity_poly.pdbx_strand_id
1 'polypeptide(L)'
;MSVIKTGVFQMTWKNLPGFRRVFTALTWLFVCASCLLLSFFGVVFAFLLHEHFAWNSSIVRESKSRGDVIVGLLEEHHRQQGRFPGSLDELNDGNNNRYQQPTSGLKQWRYLVNSDRSAFELSFSANDNHYPVCYYDSKVKRWYEDR
;
A
#
# COMPACT_ATOMS: atom_id res chain seq x y z
N MET A 1 -42.97 -54.86 -50.02
CA MET A 1 -42.53 -54.30 -48.74
C MET A 1 -41.09 -53.74 -48.90
N SER A 2 -40.97 -52.44 -49.13
CA SER A 2 -39.68 -51.78 -49.46
C SER A 2 -39.12 -51.16 -48.18
N VAL A 3 -37.96 -51.65 -47.75
CA VAL A 3 -37.24 -51.12 -46.54
C VAL A 3 -36.37 -49.98 -46.99
N ILE A 4 -36.75 -48.74 -46.62
CA ILE A 4 -35.94 -47.55 -46.84
C ILE A 4 -34.85 -47.57 -45.76
N LYS A 5 -33.59 -47.83 -46.15
CA LYS A 5 -32.39 -47.60 -45.28
C LYS A 5 -32.07 -46.12 -45.23
N THR A 6 -32.47 -45.47 -44.21
CA THR A 6 -31.97 -44.10 -43.83
C THR A 6 -30.51 -44.18 -43.39
N GLY A 7 -29.61 -43.92 -44.32
CA GLY A 7 -28.18 -43.78 -44.04
C GLY A 7 -27.95 -42.47 -43.28
N VAL A 8 -27.78 -42.54 -41.99
CA VAL A 8 -27.36 -41.39 -41.18
C VAL A 8 -25.89 -41.09 -41.51
N PHE A 9 -25.67 -40.03 -42.29
CA PHE A 9 -24.33 -39.54 -42.63
C PHE A 9 -23.73 -38.90 -41.38
N GLN A 10 -23.01 -39.66 -40.57
CA GLN A 10 -22.24 -39.11 -39.48
C GLN A 10 -21.03 -38.39 -40.06
N MET A 11 -21.14 -37.07 -40.22
CA MET A 11 -20.06 -36.22 -40.65
C MET A 11 -19.07 -36.07 -39.47
N THR A 12 -18.02 -36.87 -39.49
CA THR A 12 -16.95 -36.79 -38.49
C THR A 12 -16.04 -35.61 -38.81
N TRP A 13 -16.29 -34.48 -38.21
CA TRP A 13 -15.52 -33.22 -38.31
C TRP A 13 -14.03 -33.39 -38.01
N LYS A 14 -13.62 -34.51 -37.41
CA LYS A 14 -12.25 -34.81 -36.98
C LYS A 14 -11.24 -35.01 -38.11
N ASN A 15 -11.67 -35.18 -39.36
CA ASN A 15 -10.79 -35.58 -40.46
C ASN A 15 -10.50 -34.47 -41.49
N LEU A 16 -10.87 -33.22 -41.24
CA LEU A 16 -10.51 -32.10 -42.09
C LEU A 16 -9.08 -31.63 -41.75
N PRO A 17 -8.09 -31.77 -42.64
CA PRO A 17 -6.68 -31.46 -42.37
C PRO A 17 -6.45 -29.99 -42.00
N GLY A 18 -7.30 -29.06 -42.41
CA GLY A 18 -7.30 -27.65 -42.01
C GLY A 18 -7.80 -27.40 -40.61
N PHE A 19 -8.78 -28.16 -40.11
CA PHE A 19 -9.41 -27.98 -38.82
C PHE A 19 -8.42 -28.23 -37.67
N ARG A 20 -7.58 -29.26 -37.77
CA ARG A 20 -6.55 -29.56 -36.76
C ARG A 20 -5.56 -28.41 -36.59
N ARG A 21 -5.11 -27.78 -37.68
CA ARG A 21 -4.17 -26.64 -37.63
C ARG A 21 -4.80 -25.41 -36.97
N VAL A 22 -6.06 -25.09 -37.34
CA VAL A 22 -6.78 -23.96 -36.75
C VAL A 22 -7.05 -24.20 -35.27
N PHE A 23 -7.49 -25.40 -34.90
CA PHE A 23 -7.74 -25.75 -33.50
C PHE A 23 -6.47 -25.66 -32.64
N THR A 24 -5.35 -26.18 -33.16
CA THR A 24 -4.04 -26.07 -32.44
C THR A 24 -3.60 -24.63 -32.29
N ALA A 25 -3.74 -23.80 -33.32
CA ALA A 25 -3.39 -22.37 -33.24
C ALA A 25 -4.24 -21.62 -32.19
N LEU A 26 -5.56 -21.88 -32.17
CA LEU A 26 -6.46 -21.31 -31.17
C LEU A 26 -6.10 -21.74 -29.74
N THR A 27 -5.76 -23.01 -29.56
CA THR A 27 -5.33 -23.54 -28.26
C THR A 27 -4.04 -22.82 -27.77
N TRP A 28 -3.06 -22.66 -28.66
CA TRP A 28 -1.83 -21.95 -28.33
C TRP A 28 -2.06 -20.47 -27.99
N LEU A 29 -2.94 -19.80 -28.76
CA LEU A 29 -3.33 -18.41 -28.44
C LEU A 29 -3.99 -18.30 -27.08
N PHE A 30 -4.88 -19.22 -26.75
CA PHE A 30 -5.55 -19.24 -25.45
C PHE A 30 -4.55 -19.48 -24.30
N VAL A 31 -3.62 -20.43 -24.46
CA VAL A 31 -2.56 -20.69 -23.48
C VAL A 31 -1.67 -19.46 -23.29
N CYS A 32 -1.22 -18.82 -24.37
CA CYS A 32 -0.40 -17.61 -24.27
C CYS A 32 -1.15 -16.46 -23.58
N ALA A 33 -2.42 -16.23 -23.94
CA ALA A 33 -3.24 -15.22 -23.29
C ALA A 33 -3.44 -15.50 -21.80
N SER A 34 -3.67 -16.74 -21.41
CA SER A 34 -3.79 -17.16 -20.02
C SER A 34 -2.48 -16.95 -19.23
N CYS A 35 -1.33 -17.29 -19.83
CA CYS A 35 -0.03 -17.04 -19.20
C CYS A 35 0.24 -15.55 -18.99
N LEU A 36 -0.11 -14.69 -19.94
CA LEU A 36 0.04 -13.24 -19.81
C LEU A 36 -0.86 -12.69 -18.70
N LEU A 37 -2.11 -13.12 -18.62
CA LEU A 37 -3.03 -12.72 -17.56
C LEU A 37 -2.51 -13.14 -16.18
N LEU A 38 -2.08 -14.40 -16.03
CA LEU A 38 -1.53 -14.90 -14.77
C LEU A 38 -0.28 -14.14 -14.34
N SER A 39 0.61 -13.80 -15.29
CA SER A 39 1.79 -12.99 -15.03
C SER A 39 1.42 -11.59 -14.56
N PHE A 40 0.46 -10.95 -15.22
CA PHE A 40 -0.03 -9.63 -14.83
C PHE A 40 -0.64 -9.64 -13.42
N PHE A 41 -1.54 -10.59 -13.14
CA PHE A 41 -2.12 -10.73 -11.80
C PHE A 41 -1.07 -11.06 -10.74
N GLY A 42 -0.07 -11.86 -11.07
CA GLY A 42 1.05 -12.17 -10.18
C GLY A 42 1.85 -10.92 -9.78
N VAL A 43 2.16 -10.05 -10.75
CA VAL A 43 2.87 -8.79 -10.49
C VAL A 43 2.03 -7.84 -9.65
N VAL A 44 0.75 -7.66 -9.98
CA VAL A 44 -0.16 -6.79 -9.21
C VAL A 44 -0.30 -7.31 -7.78
N PHE A 45 -0.48 -8.62 -7.61
CA PHE A 45 -0.60 -9.22 -6.28
C PHE A 45 0.69 -9.08 -5.45
N ALA A 46 1.86 -9.28 -6.07
CA ALA A 46 3.15 -9.08 -5.42
C ALA A 46 3.34 -7.62 -4.97
N PHE A 47 2.91 -6.67 -5.78
CA PHE A 47 2.96 -5.24 -5.44
C PHE A 47 2.05 -4.92 -4.24
N LEU A 48 0.80 -5.39 -4.25
CA LEU A 48 -0.14 -5.20 -3.14
C LEU A 48 0.35 -5.84 -1.83
N LEU A 49 0.95 -7.03 -1.92
CA LEU A 49 1.56 -7.66 -0.75
C LEU A 49 2.75 -6.86 -0.23
N HIS A 50 3.61 -6.35 -1.11
CA HIS A 50 4.76 -5.56 -0.71
C HIS A 50 4.34 -4.31 0.09
N GLU A 51 3.34 -3.58 -0.37
CA GLU A 51 2.80 -2.44 0.36
C GLU A 51 2.20 -2.84 1.71
N HIS A 52 1.39 -3.91 1.73
CA HIS A 52 0.77 -4.39 2.97
C HIS A 52 1.81 -4.76 4.03
N PHE A 53 2.90 -5.43 3.64
CA PHE A 53 3.97 -5.81 4.56
C PHE A 53 4.79 -4.60 5.03
N ALA A 54 5.01 -3.60 4.20
CA ALA A 54 5.71 -2.38 4.59
C ALA A 54 4.99 -1.67 5.75
N TRP A 55 3.66 -1.55 5.70
CA TRP A 55 2.85 -0.89 6.72
C TRP A 55 2.80 -1.65 8.06
N ASN A 56 2.78 -2.97 8.02
CA ASN A 56 2.72 -3.82 9.22
C ASN A 56 4.10 -4.19 9.77
N SER A 57 5.16 -3.58 9.26
CA SER A 57 6.50 -3.86 9.73
C SER A 57 6.68 -3.44 11.21
N SER A 58 7.51 -4.18 11.94
CA SER A 58 7.88 -3.82 13.32
C SER A 58 8.51 -2.42 13.38
N ILE A 59 9.21 -2.01 12.32
CA ILE A 59 9.88 -0.71 12.17
C ILE A 59 8.86 0.43 12.13
N VAL A 60 7.77 0.29 11.38
CA VAL A 60 6.70 1.30 11.33
C VAL A 60 5.98 1.39 12.68
N ARG A 61 5.72 0.26 13.34
CA ARG A 61 5.11 0.27 14.68
C ARG A 61 6.01 0.95 15.71
N GLU A 62 7.32 0.70 15.65
CA GLU A 62 8.28 1.38 16.52
C GLU A 62 8.30 2.88 16.25
N SER A 63 8.30 3.31 14.99
CA SER A 63 8.22 4.72 14.61
C SER A 63 6.95 5.39 15.15
N LYS A 64 5.78 4.74 15.03
CA LYS A 64 4.54 5.24 15.63
C LYS A 64 4.66 5.39 17.16
N SER A 65 5.23 4.39 17.84
CA SER A 65 5.44 4.46 19.29
C SER A 65 6.35 5.61 19.71
N ARG A 66 7.40 5.91 18.93
CA ARG A 66 8.25 7.09 19.14
C ARG A 66 7.48 8.38 18.86
N GLY A 67 6.60 8.39 17.87
CA GLY A 67 5.70 9.50 17.57
C GLY A 67 4.72 9.78 18.71
N ASP A 68 4.19 8.74 19.36
CA ASP A 68 3.29 8.90 20.50
C ASP A 68 3.97 9.64 21.68
N VAL A 69 5.28 9.46 21.86
CA VAL A 69 6.05 10.23 22.83
C VAL A 69 6.06 11.73 22.45
N ILE A 70 6.29 12.05 21.17
CA ILE A 70 6.25 13.43 20.68
C ILE A 70 4.85 14.03 20.85
N VAL A 71 3.81 13.28 20.50
CA VAL A 71 2.41 13.71 20.69
C VAL A 71 2.15 14.06 22.16
N GLY A 72 2.62 13.23 23.10
CA GLY A 72 2.51 13.51 24.54
C GLY A 72 3.22 14.80 24.94
N LEU A 73 4.43 15.06 24.43
CA LEU A 73 5.17 16.29 24.67
C LEU A 73 4.48 17.52 24.07
N LEU A 74 3.89 17.40 22.87
CA LEU A 74 3.14 18.46 22.21
C LEU A 74 1.86 18.80 23.00
N GLU A 75 1.13 17.79 23.46
CA GLU A 75 -0.07 17.99 24.28
C GLU A 75 0.27 18.62 25.64
N GLU A 76 1.39 18.23 26.27
CA GLU A 76 1.87 18.82 27.49
C GLU A 76 2.25 20.31 27.30
N HIS A 77 2.99 20.62 26.22
CA HIS A 77 3.33 21.99 25.86
C HIS A 77 2.05 22.83 25.62
N HIS A 78 1.07 22.29 24.90
CA HIS A 78 -0.21 22.96 24.68
C HIS A 78 -0.96 23.22 25.97
N ARG A 79 -0.95 22.27 26.90
CA ARG A 79 -1.58 22.43 28.22
C ARG A 79 -0.93 23.55 29.04
N GLN A 80 0.38 23.71 28.93
CA GLN A 80 1.16 24.73 29.67
C GLN A 80 1.08 26.13 29.04
N GLN A 81 1.13 26.18 27.68
CA GLN A 81 1.26 27.44 26.94
C GLN A 81 -0.05 27.88 26.23
N GLY A 82 -1.09 27.04 26.25
CA GLY A 82 -2.37 27.30 25.58
C GLY A 82 -2.30 27.17 24.04
N ARG A 83 -1.17 26.76 23.47
CA ARG A 83 -0.92 26.61 22.04
C ARG A 83 0.14 25.55 21.76
N PHE A 84 0.10 24.95 20.57
CA PHE A 84 1.16 24.05 20.12
C PHE A 84 2.42 24.83 19.75
N PRO A 85 3.64 24.22 19.88
CA PRO A 85 4.89 24.87 19.48
C PRO A 85 4.91 25.12 17.97
N GLY A 86 5.71 26.07 17.52
CA GLY A 86 5.88 26.35 16.08
C GLY A 86 6.79 25.37 15.37
N SER A 87 7.67 24.71 16.13
CA SER A 87 8.56 23.64 15.65
C SER A 87 8.81 22.61 16.73
N LEU A 88 9.28 21.42 16.35
CA LEU A 88 9.68 20.39 17.32
C LEU A 88 10.89 20.79 18.16
N ASP A 89 11.69 21.74 17.68
CA ASP A 89 12.87 22.22 18.40
C ASP A 89 12.49 22.97 19.68
N GLU A 90 11.30 23.59 19.71
CA GLU A 90 10.78 24.24 20.93
C GLU A 90 10.50 23.24 22.07
N LEU A 91 10.43 21.93 21.77
CA LEU A 91 10.26 20.89 22.79
C LEU A 91 11.58 20.48 23.46
N ASN A 92 12.72 20.88 22.90
CA ASN A 92 14.03 20.50 23.40
C ASN A 92 14.52 21.48 24.45
N ASP A 93 14.96 20.96 25.61
CA ASP A 93 15.57 21.75 26.67
C ASP A 93 17.08 21.89 26.41
N GLY A 94 17.47 22.75 25.48
CA GLY A 94 18.87 23.05 25.20
C GLY A 94 19.69 21.89 24.65
N ASN A 95 20.26 21.05 25.51
CA ASN A 95 21.14 19.94 25.08
C ASN A 95 20.48 18.55 25.04
N ASN A 96 19.24 18.42 25.46
CA ASN A 96 18.57 17.13 25.55
C ASN A 96 17.48 16.98 24.47
N ASN A 97 17.73 16.11 23.49
CA ASN A 97 16.66 15.62 22.60
C ASN A 97 15.66 14.83 23.43
N ARG A 98 14.49 15.40 23.68
CA ARG A 98 13.40 14.76 24.44
C ARG A 98 12.67 13.68 23.64
N TYR A 99 12.96 13.56 22.36
CA TYR A 99 12.33 12.57 21.47
C TYR A 99 13.35 11.92 20.54
N GLN A 100 13.02 10.73 20.07
CA GLN A 100 13.83 9.97 19.11
C GLN A 100 13.30 10.13 17.70
N GLN A 101 14.20 10.07 16.72
CA GLN A 101 13.83 10.04 15.31
C GLN A 101 13.10 8.73 14.97
N PRO A 102 12.24 8.71 13.92
CA PRO A 102 11.61 7.48 13.47
C PRO A 102 12.66 6.49 12.98
N THR A 103 12.38 5.21 13.09
CA THR A 103 13.27 4.13 12.60
C THR A 103 13.03 3.77 11.15
N SER A 104 11.89 4.18 10.60
CA SER A 104 11.49 3.92 9.22
C SER A 104 11.75 5.10 8.29
N GLY A 105 11.81 4.84 7.01
CA GLY A 105 11.90 5.81 5.94
C GLY A 105 13.09 6.74 6.08
N LEU A 106 12.88 8.02 5.83
CA LEU A 106 13.92 9.06 5.87
C LEU A 106 14.45 9.35 7.28
N LYS A 107 13.96 8.65 8.29
CA LYS A 107 14.35 8.83 9.70
C LYS A 107 14.22 10.28 10.20
N GLN A 108 13.20 10.97 9.70
CA GLN A 108 12.91 12.35 10.06
C GLN A 108 11.43 12.54 10.34
N TRP A 109 11.11 13.31 11.36
CA TRP A 109 9.75 13.77 11.63
C TRP A 109 9.44 15.00 10.78
N ARG A 110 8.24 15.00 10.21
CA ARG A 110 7.65 16.18 9.60
C ARG A 110 6.54 16.67 10.52
N TYR A 111 6.67 17.88 11.01
CA TYR A 111 5.72 18.53 11.89
C TYR A 111 5.10 19.72 11.19
N LEU A 112 3.80 19.78 11.16
CA LEU A 112 3.04 20.88 10.58
C LEU A 112 2.03 21.35 11.63
N VAL A 113 2.03 22.63 11.93
CA VAL A 113 1.08 23.27 12.84
C VAL A 113 0.27 24.30 12.08
N ASN A 114 -1.02 24.42 12.35
CA ASN A 114 -1.84 25.46 11.73
C ASN A 114 -1.47 26.87 12.21
N SER A 115 -1.94 27.90 11.51
CA SER A 115 -1.55 29.29 11.75
C SER A 115 -1.92 29.80 13.14
N ASP A 116 -3.02 29.31 13.71
CA ASP A 116 -3.48 29.69 15.07
C ASP A 116 -2.90 28.78 16.18
N ARG A 117 -2.07 27.80 15.79
CA ARG A 117 -1.43 26.82 16.70
C ARG A 117 -2.40 26.02 17.57
N SER A 118 -3.62 25.80 17.07
CA SER A 118 -4.66 25.01 17.75
C SER A 118 -4.67 23.54 17.36
N ALA A 119 -3.99 23.18 16.28
CA ALA A 119 -3.91 21.80 15.78
C ALA A 119 -2.59 21.56 15.06
N PHE A 120 -2.15 20.30 15.04
CA PHE A 120 -0.94 19.88 14.35
C PHE A 120 -1.14 18.55 13.62
N GLU A 121 -0.23 18.30 12.69
CA GLU A 121 0.03 17.02 12.04
C GLU A 121 1.48 16.62 12.29
N LEU A 122 1.70 15.39 12.71
CA LEU A 122 3.03 14.80 12.85
C LEU A 122 3.12 13.60 11.92
N SER A 123 4.10 13.58 11.02
CA SER A 123 4.22 12.54 10.04
C SER A 123 5.65 12.03 9.84
N PHE A 124 5.75 10.81 9.31
CA PHE A 124 7.01 10.19 8.89
C PHE A 124 6.77 9.30 7.67
N SER A 125 7.80 9.07 6.84
CA SER A 125 7.68 8.13 5.73
C SER A 125 7.92 6.69 6.18
N ALA A 126 7.17 5.74 5.61
CA ALA A 126 7.33 4.33 5.93
C ALA A 126 8.51 3.68 5.20
N ASN A 127 8.98 4.29 4.12
CA ASN A 127 10.14 3.85 3.33
C ASN A 127 11.00 5.06 2.89
N ASP A 128 12.12 4.79 2.23
CA ASP A 128 13.07 5.82 1.79
C ASP A 128 12.54 6.72 0.65
N ASN A 129 11.37 6.42 0.12
CA ASN A 129 10.73 7.18 -0.94
C ASN A 129 9.56 7.96 -0.34
N HIS A 130 9.66 9.07 0.23
CA HIS A 130 8.62 9.97 0.76
C HIS A 130 7.17 9.43 0.93
N TYR A 131 6.77 8.40 0.24
CA TYR A 131 5.50 7.68 0.28
C TYR A 131 5.73 6.18 0.49
N PRO A 132 4.85 5.49 1.18
CA PRO A 132 3.65 5.97 1.86
C PRO A 132 4.00 6.76 3.14
N VAL A 133 3.11 7.64 3.58
CA VAL A 133 3.28 8.48 4.77
C VAL A 133 2.35 8.04 5.89
N CYS A 134 2.91 7.87 7.08
CA CYS A 134 2.12 7.77 8.31
C CYS A 134 1.98 9.15 8.93
N TYR A 135 0.78 9.60 9.24
CA TYR A 135 0.56 10.87 9.89
C TYR A 135 -0.42 10.77 11.07
N TYR A 136 -0.15 11.52 12.11
CA TYR A 136 -1.01 11.72 13.26
C TYR A 136 -1.74 13.04 13.11
N ASP A 137 -3.07 13.01 13.19
CA ASP A 137 -3.91 14.20 13.20
C ASP A 137 -4.35 14.49 14.64
N SER A 138 -3.95 15.65 15.17
CA SER A 138 -4.27 16.08 16.53
C SER A 138 -5.76 16.35 16.78
N LYS A 139 -6.53 16.67 15.74
CA LYS A 139 -7.99 16.89 15.84
C LYS A 139 -8.75 15.58 16.05
N VAL A 140 -8.30 14.52 15.41
CA VAL A 140 -8.94 13.19 15.45
C VAL A 140 -8.24 12.28 16.46
N LYS A 141 -7.04 12.67 16.90
CA LYS A 141 -6.20 11.96 17.88
C LYS A 141 -5.86 10.54 17.49
N ARG A 142 -5.48 10.31 16.23
CA ARG A 142 -5.06 9.01 15.76
C ARG A 142 -4.11 9.07 14.57
N TRP A 143 -3.40 7.96 14.36
CA TRP A 143 -2.56 7.73 13.19
C TRP A 143 -3.40 7.31 11.99
N TYR A 144 -3.03 7.84 10.83
CA TYR A 144 -3.54 7.46 9.52
C TYR A 144 -2.40 7.02 8.62
N GLU A 145 -2.75 6.34 7.56
CA GLU A 145 -1.84 5.91 6.51
C GLU A 145 -2.35 6.50 5.20
N ASP A 146 -1.54 7.35 4.58
CA ASP A 146 -1.80 7.84 3.23
C ASP A 146 -1.20 6.83 2.25
N ARG A 147 -2.06 6.23 1.42
CA ARG A 147 -1.70 5.16 0.49
C ARG A 147 -1.66 5.65 -0.93
#